data_69a8970c507a11c97bed694e70a4f61c
#
_entry.id   69a8970c507a11c97bed694e70a4f61c
#
_cell.length_a   1.000
_cell.length_b   1.000
_cell.length_c   1.000
_cell.angle_alpha   90.00
_cell.angle_beta   90.00
_cell.angle_gamma   90.00
#
_symmetry.space_group_name_H-M   'P 1'
#
loop_
_entity.id
_entity.type
_entity.pdbx_description
1 polymer ?
#
loop_
_entity_poly.entity_id
_entity_poly.type
_entity_poly.pdbx_seq_one_letter_code
_entity_poly.pdbx_strand_id
1 'polypeptide(L)'
;MSFTVRDKTSAALGAFFLTLSGSFYLFFRNHLFGAPTWPSMVQELTQNEWGRFVLYTLPDLFWVTAFLFFTELGTYTSALSKRLFQWSIPLFGVVQEIGQYVDFLDGTFDIADVLGYLVVPIIYQTLKIWNHEK
;
A
#
# COMPACT_ATOMS: atom_id res chain seq x y z
N MET A 1 -4.35 6.28 -28.32
CA MET A 1 -4.15 7.04 -27.08
C MET A 1 -2.66 7.04 -26.79
N SER A 2 -1.99 8.20 -26.89
CA SER A 2 -0.54 8.27 -26.63
C SER A 2 -0.32 8.59 -25.14
N PHE A 3 0.39 7.71 -24.42
CA PHE A 3 0.81 7.96 -23.06
C PHE A 3 1.83 9.09 -23.01
N THR A 4 1.61 10.06 -22.14
CA THR A 4 2.59 11.11 -21.85
C THR A 4 3.79 10.53 -21.09
N VAL A 5 4.91 11.25 -20.99
CA VAL A 5 6.07 10.85 -20.18
C VAL A 5 5.66 10.66 -18.71
N ARG A 6 4.78 11.53 -18.20
CA ARG A 6 4.25 11.47 -16.84
C ARG A 6 3.46 10.18 -16.61
N ASP A 7 2.62 9.75 -17.57
CA ASP A 7 1.86 8.51 -17.44
C ASP A 7 2.78 7.30 -17.38
N LYS A 8 3.82 7.27 -18.22
CA LYS A 8 4.83 6.20 -18.20
C LYS A 8 5.57 6.12 -16.87
N THR A 9 5.95 7.26 -16.30
CA THR A 9 6.60 7.32 -14.99
C THR A 9 5.68 6.83 -13.88
N SER A 10 4.41 7.25 -13.86
CA SER A 10 3.43 6.78 -12.88
C SER A 10 3.18 5.28 -13.01
N ALA A 11 3.06 4.75 -14.23
CA ALA A 11 2.93 3.32 -14.48
C ALA A 11 4.14 2.53 -13.96
N ALA A 12 5.36 3.01 -14.25
CA ALA A 12 6.60 2.35 -13.81
C ALA A 12 6.74 2.35 -12.29
N LEU A 13 6.46 3.47 -11.62
CA LEU A 13 6.49 3.56 -10.16
C LEU A 13 5.39 2.69 -9.51
N GLY A 14 4.19 2.72 -10.05
CA GLY A 14 3.11 1.84 -9.58
C GLY A 14 3.48 0.36 -9.70
N ALA A 15 4.02 -0.06 -10.85
CA ALA A 15 4.49 -1.43 -11.06
C ALA A 15 5.65 -1.81 -10.11
N PHE A 16 6.59 -0.90 -9.89
CA PHE A 16 7.71 -1.12 -8.97
C PHE A 16 7.22 -1.38 -7.53
N PHE A 17 6.37 -0.51 -6.98
CA PHE A 17 5.84 -0.67 -5.63
C PHE A 17 4.94 -1.91 -5.51
N LEU A 18 4.13 -2.22 -6.52
CA LEU A 18 3.32 -3.44 -6.55
C LEU A 18 4.19 -4.70 -6.55
N THR A 19 5.28 -4.70 -7.31
CA THR A 19 6.24 -5.81 -7.34
C THR A 19 6.93 -5.97 -5.98
N LEU A 20 7.34 -4.87 -5.33
CA LEU A 20 7.90 -4.91 -3.98
C LEU A 20 6.91 -5.53 -3.00
N SER A 21 5.68 -5.01 -2.94
CA SER A 21 4.62 -5.55 -2.08
C SER A 21 4.41 -7.02 -2.33
N GLY A 22 4.17 -7.42 -3.58
CA GLY A 22 3.97 -8.83 -3.97
C GLY A 22 5.14 -9.73 -3.59
N SER A 23 6.38 -9.24 -3.74
CA SER A 23 7.58 -9.98 -3.33
C SER A 23 7.60 -10.24 -1.83
N PHE A 24 7.26 -9.24 -1.00
CA PHE A 24 7.14 -9.45 0.44
C PHE A 24 6.08 -10.49 0.80
N TYR A 25 4.90 -10.43 0.18
CA TYR A 25 3.87 -11.45 0.39
C TYR A 25 4.34 -12.84 -0.03
N LEU A 26 4.97 -12.99 -1.19
CA LEU A 26 5.45 -14.26 -1.67
C LEU A 26 6.57 -14.85 -0.80
N PHE A 27 7.51 -14.04 -0.34
CA PHE A 27 8.65 -14.54 0.40
C PHE A 27 8.38 -14.74 1.89
N PHE A 28 7.53 -13.93 2.50
CA PHE A 28 7.39 -13.91 3.97
C PHE A 28 6.01 -14.33 4.47
N ARG A 29 4.94 -14.20 3.67
CA ARG A 29 3.58 -14.61 4.04
C ARG A 29 3.12 -15.89 3.32
N ASN A 30 4.02 -16.76 2.96
CA ASN A 30 3.83 -17.84 1.99
C ASN A 30 3.02 -19.04 2.47
N HIS A 31 2.21 -18.91 3.51
CA HIS A 31 1.27 -19.96 3.90
C HIS A 31 0.23 -20.29 2.82
N LEU A 32 -0.01 -19.35 1.88
CA LEU A 32 -1.00 -19.49 0.82
C LEU A 32 -0.54 -20.36 -0.36
N PHE A 33 0.77 -20.53 -0.57
CA PHE A 33 1.30 -21.17 -1.79
C PHE A 33 2.16 -22.41 -1.53
N GLY A 34 2.29 -22.89 -0.28
CA GLY A 34 3.03 -24.10 0.06
C GLY A 34 4.54 -24.05 -0.23
N ALA A 35 5.10 -22.87 -0.46
CA ALA A 35 6.54 -22.73 -0.67
C ALA A 35 7.30 -22.86 0.66
N PRO A 36 8.61 -23.24 0.62
CA PRO A 36 9.40 -23.40 1.82
C PRO A 36 9.45 -22.09 2.59
N THR A 37 8.84 -22.07 3.74
CA THR A 37 8.94 -20.95 4.69
C THR A 37 10.40 -20.82 5.11
N TRP A 38 10.87 -19.60 5.34
CA TRP A 38 12.13 -19.33 6.03
C TRP A 38 11.82 -19.16 7.52
N PRO A 39 11.47 -20.27 8.26
CA PRO A 39 10.83 -20.18 9.56
C PRO A 39 11.69 -19.45 10.58
N SER A 40 13.01 -19.72 10.56
CA SER A 40 13.95 -19.14 11.51
C SER A 40 14.14 -17.64 11.32
N MET A 41 14.28 -17.17 10.06
CA MET A 41 14.46 -15.76 9.76
C MET A 41 13.19 -14.96 10.03
N VAL A 42 12.02 -15.47 9.64
CA VAL A 42 10.73 -14.82 9.92
C VAL A 42 10.48 -14.77 11.43
N GLN A 43 10.76 -15.86 12.15
CA GLN A 43 10.62 -15.91 13.60
C GLN A 43 11.54 -14.90 14.29
N GLU A 44 12.79 -14.76 13.85
CA GLU A 44 13.73 -13.77 14.40
C GLU A 44 13.26 -12.34 14.14
N LEU A 45 12.82 -12.03 12.91
CA LEU A 45 12.30 -10.71 12.55
C LEU A 45 11.04 -10.35 13.33
N THR A 46 10.14 -11.30 13.59
CA THR A 46 8.90 -11.05 14.34
C THR A 46 9.10 -10.86 15.84
N GLN A 47 10.30 -11.12 16.38
CA GLN A 47 10.60 -10.89 17.79
C GLN A 47 10.72 -9.41 18.17
N ASN A 48 10.92 -8.53 17.19
CA ASN A 48 11.03 -7.09 17.45
C ASN A 48 10.01 -6.29 16.62
N GLU A 49 9.68 -5.08 17.09
CA GLU A 49 8.67 -4.23 16.45
C GLU A 49 9.06 -3.78 15.05
N TRP A 50 10.35 -3.49 14.82
CA TRP A 50 10.85 -3.11 13.49
C TRP A 50 10.71 -4.25 12.48
N GLY A 51 11.04 -5.46 12.89
CA GLY A 51 10.87 -6.63 12.02
C GLY A 51 9.39 -6.89 11.70
N ARG A 52 8.50 -6.73 12.69
CA ARG A 52 7.04 -6.80 12.45
C ARG A 52 6.57 -5.74 11.48
N PHE A 53 6.96 -4.47 11.68
CA PHE A 53 6.64 -3.38 10.76
C PHE A 53 7.10 -3.70 9.33
N VAL A 54 8.34 -4.15 9.15
CA VAL A 54 8.90 -4.49 7.83
C VAL A 54 8.15 -5.65 7.18
N LEU A 55 7.75 -6.66 7.96
CA LEU A 55 7.11 -7.86 7.41
C LEU A 55 5.61 -7.69 7.15
N TYR A 56 4.93 -6.87 7.93
CA TYR A 56 3.47 -6.79 7.90
C TYR A 56 2.98 -5.44 7.38
N THR A 57 3.47 -4.32 7.90
CA THR A 57 3.01 -2.99 7.55
C THR A 57 3.61 -2.48 6.24
N LEU A 58 4.91 -2.64 6.05
CA LEU A 58 5.60 -2.08 4.87
C LEU A 58 5.07 -2.59 3.52
N PRO A 59 4.74 -3.90 3.35
CA PRO A 59 4.12 -4.38 2.11
C PRO A 59 2.78 -3.72 1.80
N ASP A 60 1.97 -3.46 2.82
CA ASP A 60 0.67 -2.81 2.67
C ASP A 60 0.82 -1.34 2.27
N LEU A 61 1.84 -0.63 2.83
CA LEU A 61 2.18 0.73 2.39
C LEU A 61 2.66 0.77 0.93
N PHE A 62 3.43 -0.21 0.49
CA PHE A 62 3.84 -0.32 -0.91
C PHE A 62 2.63 -0.55 -1.82
N TRP A 63 1.69 -1.38 -1.42
CA TRP A 63 0.48 -1.64 -2.19
C TRP A 63 -0.39 -0.38 -2.34
N VAL A 64 -0.62 0.35 -1.25
CA VAL A 64 -1.33 1.64 -1.29
C VAL A 64 -0.60 2.66 -2.16
N THR A 65 0.73 2.74 -2.04
CA THR A 65 1.56 3.63 -2.86
C THR A 65 1.44 3.28 -4.34
N ALA A 66 1.50 2.00 -4.70
CA ALA A 66 1.30 1.52 -6.06
C ALA A 66 -0.07 1.95 -6.61
N PHE A 67 -1.12 1.76 -5.82
CA PHE A 67 -2.48 2.16 -6.19
C PHE A 67 -2.56 3.67 -6.49
N LEU A 68 -1.97 4.51 -5.63
CA LEU A 68 -1.96 5.96 -5.84
C LEU A 68 -1.29 6.36 -7.16
N PHE A 69 -0.18 5.72 -7.52
CA PHE A 69 0.45 5.94 -8.83
C PHE A 69 -0.42 5.46 -9.99
N PHE A 70 -1.08 4.32 -9.88
CA PHE A 70 -1.99 3.84 -10.93
C PHE A 70 -3.22 4.74 -11.11
N THR A 71 -3.69 5.42 -10.07
CA THR A 71 -4.79 6.39 -10.20
C THR A 71 -4.44 7.56 -11.13
N GLU A 72 -3.14 7.87 -11.33
CA GLU A 72 -2.73 8.91 -12.26
C GLU A 72 -3.01 8.56 -13.73
N LEU A 73 -3.16 7.28 -14.05
CA LEU A 73 -3.43 6.78 -15.41
C LEU A 73 -4.92 6.83 -15.75
N GLY A 74 -5.78 7.00 -14.75
CA GLY A 74 -7.24 7.04 -14.92
C GLY A 74 -7.73 8.37 -15.50
N THR A 75 -8.83 8.30 -16.23
CA THR A 75 -9.58 9.48 -16.67
C THR A 75 -10.71 9.76 -15.68
N TYR A 76 -10.78 10.97 -15.19
CA TYR A 76 -11.75 11.38 -14.18
C TYR A 76 -12.57 12.57 -14.67
N THR A 77 -13.84 12.60 -14.32
CA THR A 77 -14.76 13.69 -14.71
C THR A 77 -14.48 15.00 -13.96
N SER A 78 -13.84 14.91 -12.78
CA SER A 78 -13.48 16.07 -11.97
C SER A 78 -12.28 15.79 -11.06
N ALA A 79 -11.65 16.85 -10.53
CA ALA A 79 -10.60 16.71 -9.52
C ALA A 79 -11.12 16.06 -8.23
N LEU A 80 -12.38 16.30 -7.88
CA LEU A 80 -13.03 15.68 -6.73
C LEU A 80 -13.17 14.18 -6.92
N SER A 81 -13.67 13.73 -8.08
CA SER A 81 -13.84 12.28 -8.36
C SER A 81 -12.50 11.55 -8.31
N LYS A 82 -11.42 12.18 -8.81
CA LYS A 82 -10.07 11.64 -8.68
C LYS A 82 -9.63 11.51 -7.22
N ARG A 83 -9.83 12.54 -6.39
CA ARG A 83 -9.48 12.49 -4.97
C ARG A 83 -10.27 11.42 -4.22
N LEU A 84 -11.57 11.34 -4.45
CA LEU A 84 -12.40 10.29 -3.84
C LEU A 84 -11.91 8.89 -4.21
N PHE A 85 -11.55 8.69 -5.47
CA PHE A 85 -11.01 7.40 -5.91
C PHE A 85 -9.65 7.11 -5.27
N GLN A 86 -8.74 8.11 -5.16
CA GLN A 86 -7.45 7.96 -4.50
C GLN A 86 -7.56 7.58 -3.02
N TRP A 87 -8.63 8.01 -2.34
CA TRP A 87 -8.88 7.67 -0.95
C TRP A 87 -9.62 6.34 -0.76
N SER A 88 -10.25 5.79 -1.79
CA SER A 88 -11.09 4.59 -1.67
C SER A 88 -10.35 3.39 -1.08
N ILE A 89 -9.16 3.08 -1.58
CA ILE A 89 -8.36 1.94 -1.12
C ILE A 89 -7.75 2.18 0.28
N PRO A 90 -7.11 3.33 0.56
CA PRO A 90 -6.66 3.62 1.92
C PRO A 90 -7.78 3.54 2.96
N LEU A 91 -8.94 4.12 2.68
CA LEU A 91 -10.09 4.05 3.59
C LEU A 91 -10.62 2.62 3.74
N PHE A 92 -10.60 1.82 2.68
CA PHE A 92 -10.94 0.40 2.77
C PHE A 92 -9.98 -0.34 3.71
N GLY A 93 -8.67 -0.07 3.64
CA GLY A 93 -7.69 -0.61 4.58
C GLY A 93 -7.99 -0.22 6.04
N VAL A 94 -8.31 1.05 6.29
CA VAL A 94 -8.72 1.50 7.64
C VAL A 94 -9.97 0.76 8.12
N VAL A 95 -10.97 0.57 7.26
CA VAL A 95 -12.20 -0.17 7.61
C VAL A 95 -11.89 -1.63 7.92
N GLN A 96 -10.97 -2.27 7.18
CA GLN A 96 -10.51 -3.63 7.49
C GLN A 96 -9.87 -3.71 8.88
N GLU A 97 -8.96 -2.79 9.21
CA GLU A 97 -8.32 -2.76 10.53
C GLU A 97 -9.34 -2.56 11.67
N ILE A 98 -10.30 -1.65 11.47
CA ILE A 98 -11.40 -1.48 12.44
C ILE A 98 -12.22 -2.77 12.56
N GLY A 99 -12.51 -3.46 11.45
CA GLY A 99 -13.21 -4.74 11.45
C GLY A 99 -12.48 -5.83 12.23
N GLN A 100 -11.15 -5.86 12.16
CA GLN A 100 -10.31 -6.77 12.96
C GLN A 100 -10.29 -6.35 14.44
N TYR A 101 -10.25 -5.04 14.73
CA TYR A 101 -10.30 -4.54 16.11
C TYR A 101 -11.57 -4.93 16.85
N VAL A 102 -12.71 -5.00 16.16
CA VAL A 102 -14.01 -5.38 16.75
C VAL A 102 -14.35 -6.87 16.54
N ASP A 103 -13.37 -7.69 16.17
CA ASP A 103 -13.54 -9.14 15.93
C ASP A 103 -14.60 -9.49 14.86
N PHE A 104 -14.89 -8.56 13.96
CA PHE A 104 -15.81 -8.77 12.84
C PHE A 104 -15.14 -9.40 11.62
N LEU A 105 -13.84 -9.14 11.44
CA LEU A 105 -13.00 -9.72 10.39
C LEU A 105 -11.86 -10.52 11.00
N ASP A 106 -11.49 -11.62 10.34
CA ASP A 106 -10.31 -12.38 10.71
C ASP A 106 -9.04 -11.56 10.47
N GLY A 107 -8.11 -11.60 11.41
CA GLY A 107 -6.84 -10.91 11.35
C GLY A 107 -6.40 -10.37 12.70
N THR A 108 -5.33 -9.58 12.67
CA THR A 108 -4.79 -8.92 13.86
C THR A 108 -4.74 -7.42 13.60
N PHE A 109 -5.48 -6.65 14.38
CA PHE A 109 -5.45 -5.19 14.31
C PHE A 109 -4.03 -4.65 14.53
N ASP A 110 -3.58 -3.77 13.65
CA ASP A 110 -2.32 -3.04 13.80
C ASP A 110 -2.53 -1.54 13.57
N ILE A 111 -2.27 -0.75 14.60
CA ILE A 111 -2.36 0.71 14.54
C ILE A 111 -1.37 1.31 13.53
N ALA A 112 -0.24 0.65 13.27
CA ALA A 112 0.74 1.11 12.29
C ALA A 112 0.17 1.03 10.86
N ASP A 113 -0.65 0.02 10.56
CA ASP A 113 -1.34 -0.13 9.29
C ASP A 113 -2.38 0.98 9.10
N VAL A 114 -3.18 1.27 10.14
CA VAL A 114 -4.14 2.39 10.12
C VAL A 114 -3.44 3.72 9.85
N LEU A 115 -2.35 3.99 10.57
CA LEU A 115 -1.57 5.22 10.38
C LEU A 115 -0.96 5.27 8.98
N GLY A 116 -0.45 4.18 8.47
CA GLY A 116 0.10 4.07 7.12
C GLY A 116 -0.94 4.37 6.04
N TYR A 117 -2.12 3.77 6.13
CA TYR A 117 -3.23 4.03 5.21
C TYR A 117 -3.68 5.48 5.18
N LEU A 118 -3.56 6.22 6.26
CA LEU A 118 -3.88 7.64 6.33
C LEU A 118 -2.72 8.54 5.87
N VAL A 119 -1.50 8.24 6.30
CA VAL A 119 -0.32 9.10 6.07
C VAL A 119 0.17 9.03 4.62
N VAL A 120 0.20 7.84 4.01
CA VAL A 120 0.71 7.66 2.65
C VAL A 120 -0.04 8.53 1.62
N PRO A 121 -1.40 8.52 1.54
CA PRO A 121 -2.09 9.38 0.58
C PRO A 121 -1.93 10.88 0.89
N ILE A 122 -1.78 11.28 2.16
CA ILE A 122 -1.51 12.68 2.52
C ILE A 122 -0.16 13.10 1.97
N ILE A 123 0.91 12.34 2.23
CA ILE A 123 2.25 12.62 1.71
C ILE A 123 2.22 12.68 0.19
N TYR A 124 1.59 11.69 -0.46
CA TYR A 124 1.49 11.63 -1.91
C TYR A 124 0.84 12.88 -2.49
N GLN A 125 -0.30 13.31 -1.93
CA GLN A 125 -0.99 14.52 -2.40
C GLN A 125 -0.19 15.79 -2.15
N THR A 126 0.49 15.91 -1.00
CA THR A 126 1.34 17.04 -0.66
C THR A 126 2.50 17.19 -1.64
N LEU A 127 3.21 16.10 -1.91
CA LEU A 127 4.33 16.08 -2.86
C LEU A 127 3.86 16.45 -4.28
N LYS A 128 2.66 16.05 -4.64
CA LYS A 128 2.08 16.36 -5.95
C LYS A 128 1.74 17.85 -6.08
N ILE A 129 1.14 18.48 -5.07
CA ILE A 129 0.86 19.91 -5.05
C ILE A 129 2.17 20.68 -5.22
N TRP A 130 3.20 20.36 -4.45
CA TRP A 130 4.52 20.98 -4.55
C TRP A 130 5.12 20.93 -5.95
N ASN A 131 4.98 19.79 -6.65
CA ASN A 131 5.53 19.63 -8.00
C ASN A 131 4.71 20.35 -9.09
N HIS A 132 3.48 20.79 -8.80
CA HIS A 132 2.66 21.57 -9.72
C HIS A 132 2.90 23.09 -9.61
N GLU A 133 3.49 23.55 -8.51
CA GLU A 133 3.77 24.97 -8.27
C GLU A 133 5.15 25.40 -8.78
N LYS A 134 5.94 24.47 -9.31
CA LYS A 134 7.22 24.71 -9.98
C LYS A 134 7.11 24.57 -11.49
#